data_90dcd9f45dad9d2413a3f07958f236de
#
_entry.id   90dcd9f45dad9d2413a3f07958f236de
#
_cell.length_a   1.000
_cell.length_b   1.000
_cell.length_c   1.000
_cell.angle_alpha   90.00
_cell.angle_beta   90.00
_cell.angle_gamma   90.00
#
_symmetry.space_group_name_H-M   'P 1'
#
loop_
_entity.id
_entity.type
_entity.pdbx_description
1 polymer ?
#
loop_
_entity_poly.entity_id
_entity_poly.type
_entity_poly.pdbx_seq_one_letter_code
_entity_poly.pdbx_strand_id
1 'polypeptide(L)'
;MEHVIQADRYGATEDYADTAGLCVHHAIERWVALRPKTAACRFEGEELSYLELDRRANRLARHLHRLGIGPETVVGVLLDRGLDLPVTLLGILKSGAAYLPLDVQQPASRLAYMVQDAGCEIVVTTSGPAARLPDDVLPVCLDDPAIAASLAALPGDDPHYPALPDNLAYLLYTSGSTGAPKGTLVQHRSVVNMTEYCRRAYRLEPPDRILQFANPCFDVSVFDIFAALCNGITLVQGARLTLLDPRALTALIRDERVTVMDIPPAVARLLDPAGLPDLRMANIGGEALPGELADRFQAPHRQVHNTYGPTEVTVTSTDYLCPPGLRESRPPIGRPIANLQAHVVDEAGRQVPVGVAGELLMGGVGVARGYHGRPALTAEKFVPDPYGPPGARLYRTGDLVRRREDGNIEFLDRIDTQLKVNGNRVEPGEIEAALETHPRVGAALVDLTGDGSDRTLVAFLAPPSDASDAPSIAEVRAHLRPLLPSYMIPARIVTVDAVPLTANGKVDRAALRDLAADRD
;
A
#
# COMPACT_ATOMS: atom_id res chain seq x y z
N MET A 1 21.23 -27.04 -16.85
CA MET A 1 21.99 -26.31 -15.81
C MET A 1 21.92 -24.80 -16.01
N GLU A 2 22.10 -24.27 -17.21
CA GLU A 2 21.96 -22.80 -17.45
C GLU A 2 20.54 -22.24 -17.18
N HIS A 3 19.47 -22.94 -17.51
CA HIS A 3 18.11 -22.52 -17.22
C HIS A 3 17.78 -22.48 -15.71
N VAL A 4 18.35 -23.40 -14.91
CA VAL A 4 18.15 -23.42 -13.45
C VAL A 4 18.93 -22.28 -12.78
N ILE A 5 20.13 -21.98 -13.27
CA ILE A 5 20.95 -20.85 -12.79
C ILE A 5 20.31 -19.51 -13.17
N GLN A 6 19.57 -19.44 -14.28
CA GLN A 6 18.87 -18.24 -14.73
C GLN A 6 17.61 -17.98 -13.87
N ALA A 7 16.83 -19.00 -13.54
CA ALA A 7 15.65 -18.88 -12.66
C ALA A 7 16.02 -18.36 -11.26
N ASP A 8 17.13 -18.88 -10.68
CA ASP A 8 17.61 -18.40 -9.37
C ASP A 8 18.11 -16.95 -9.38
N ARG A 9 18.48 -16.41 -10.54
CA ARG A 9 18.99 -15.03 -10.64
C ARG A 9 17.92 -13.96 -10.78
N TYR A 10 16.79 -14.27 -11.43
CA TYR A 10 15.80 -13.23 -11.80
C TYR A 10 14.41 -13.43 -11.17
N GLY A 11 14.20 -14.53 -10.51
CA GLY A 11 12.94 -14.92 -9.85
C GLY A 11 12.53 -16.34 -10.21
N ALA A 12 11.95 -17.04 -9.27
CA ALA A 12 11.43 -18.39 -9.45
C ALA A 12 10.05 -18.37 -10.09
N THR A 13 9.79 -19.27 -11.04
CA THR A 13 8.44 -19.56 -11.50
C THR A 13 7.93 -20.76 -10.71
N GLU A 14 6.81 -20.59 -10.02
CA GLU A 14 6.12 -21.67 -9.32
C GLU A 14 4.75 -21.92 -9.94
N ASP A 15 4.39 -23.18 -10.06
CA ASP A 15 3.03 -23.55 -10.44
C ASP A 15 2.13 -23.50 -9.19
N TYR A 16 1.24 -22.53 -9.17
CA TYR A 16 0.19 -22.38 -8.17
C TYR A 16 -1.10 -23.03 -8.68
N ALA A 17 -1.02 -24.29 -9.13
CA ALA A 17 -2.09 -25.00 -9.80
C ALA A 17 -3.45 -24.92 -9.06
N ASP A 18 -3.40 -24.93 -7.71
CA ASP A 18 -4.61 -24.85 -6.87
C ASP A 18 -5.30 -23.47 -6.90
N THR A 19 -4.58 -22.40 -7.28
CA THR A 19 -5.10 -21.03 -7.29
C THR A 19 -4.99 -20.37 -8.65
N ALA A 20 -4.32 -21.04 -9.61
CA ALA A 20 -4.25 -20.56 -10.99
C ALA A 20 -5.65 -20.38 -11.57
N GLY A 21 -5.91 -19.20 -12.12
CA GLY A 21 -7.22 -18.87 -12.72
C GLY A 21 -8.30 -18.44 -11.71
N LEU A 22 -7.99 -18.30 -10.44
CA LEU A 22 -8.94 -17.78 -9.44
C LEU A 22 -8.95 -16.26 -9.40
N CYS A 23 -10.12 -15.69 -9.14
CA CYS A 23 -10.25 -14.34 -8.60
C CYS A 23 -10.10 -14.37 -7.06
N VAL A 24 -9.87 -13.23 -6.44
CA VAL A 24 -9.69 -13.10 -4.98
C VAL A 24 -10.88 -13.66 -4.21
N HIS A 25 -12.12 -13.35 -4.61
CA HIS A 25 -13.33 -13.86 -3.96
C HIS A 25 -13.43 -15.38 -4.06
N HIS A 26 -13.06 -16.01 -5.19
CA HIS A 26 -13.04 -17.46 -5.33
C HIS A 26 -12.06 -18.12 -4.34
N ALA A 27 -10.89 -17.49 -4.09
CA ALA A 27 -9.94 -18.00 -3.10
C ALA A 27 -10.53 -17.97 -1.68
N ILE A 28 -11.33 -16.94 -1.35
CA ILE A 28 -12.04 -16.84 -0.07
C ILE A 28 -13.18 -17.86 0.04
N GLU A 29 -13.98 -18.02 -1.01
CA GLU A 29 -15.11 -18.96 -1.07
C GLU A 29 -14.69 -20.42 -0.82
N ARG A 30 -13.51 -20.81 -1.26
CA ARG A 30 -12.94 -22.13 -0.92
C ARG A 30 -12.89 -22.35 0.60
N TRP A 31 -12.54 -21.31 1.37
CA TRP A 31 -12.48 -21.40 2.82
C TRP A 31 -13.86 -21.30 3.48
N VAL A 32 -14.80 -20.58 2.88
CA VAL A 32 -16.22 -20.63 3.28
C VAL A 32 -16.74 -22.06 3.23
N ALA A 33 -16.45 -22.79 2.14
CA ALA A 33 -16.86 -24.19 1.99
C ALA A 33 -16.15 -25.13 2.99
N LEU A 34 -14.83 -24.92 3.21
CA LEU A 34 -14.02 -25.81 4.06
C LEU A 34 -14.22 -25.54 5.55
N ARG A 35 -14.37 -24.26 5.96
CA ARG A 35 -14.37 -23.82 7.36
C ARG A 35 -15.43 -22.74 7.64
N PRO A 36 -16.74 -23.01 7.37
CA PRO A 36 -17.79 -21.99 7.44
C PRO A 36 -17.95 -21.33 8.81
N LYS A 37 -17.63 -22.03 9.89
CA LYS A 37 -17.81 -21.56 11.27
C LYS A 37 -16.56 -20.92 11.89
N THR A 38 -15.42 -20.94 11.20
CA THR A 38 -14.19 -20.30 11.67
C THR A 38 -14.37 -18.78 11.60
N ALA A 39 -13.86 -18.05 12.58
CA ALA A 39 -13.85 -16.59 12.57
C ALA A 39 -13.00 -16.10 11.38
N ALA A 40 -13.62 -15.35 10.48
CA ALA A 40 -12.95 -14.68 9.37
C ALA A 40 -12.38 -13.31 9.81
N CYS A 41 -13.16 -12.56 10.60
CA CYS A 41 -12.81 -11.23 11.05
C CYS A 41 -13.17 -11.04 12.52
N ARG A 42 -12.35 -10.26 13.24
CA ARG A 42 -12.59 -9.85 14.62
C ARG A 42 -12.33 -8.34 14.76
N PHE A 43 -13.22 -7.66 15.47
CA PHE A 43 -13.14 -6.23 15.76
C PHE A 43 -13.84 -5.92 17.08
N GLU A 44 -13.12 -5.32 18.04
CA GLU A 44 -13.66 -4.86 19.34
C GLU A 44 -14.51 -5.90 20.10
N GLY A 45 -14.08 -7.15 20.07
CA GLY A 45 -14.78 -8.27 20.74
C GLY A 45 -15.91 -8.89 19.94
N GLU A 46 -16.29 -8.33 18.81
CA GLU A 46 -17.22 -8.94 17.86
C GLU A 46 -16.48 -9.76 16.82
N GLU A 47 -17.14 -10.76 16.24
CA GLU A 47 -16.57 -11.60 15.19
C GLU A 47 -17.58 -11.95 14.10
N LEU A 48 -17.07 -12.16 12.89
CA LEU A 48 -17.81 -12.75 11.78
C LEU A 48 -17.17 -14.09 11.41
N SER A 49 -17.97 -15.14 11.28
CA SER A 49 -17.51 -16.38 10.64
C SER A 49 -17.32 -16.19 9.14
N TYR A 50 -16.56 -17.10 8.50
CA TYR A 50 -16.43 -17.13 7.04
C TYR A 50 -17.78 -17.22 6.33
N LEU A 51 -18.72 -18.01 6.85
CA LEU A 51 -20.06 -18.12 6.30
C LEU A 51 -20.86 -16.81 6.42
N GLU A 52 -20.76 -16.12 7.55
CA GLU A 52 -21.47 -14.86 7.74
C GLU A 52 -20.87 -13.74 6.90
N LEU A 53 -19.53 -13.65 6.82
CA LEU A 53 -18.84 -12.77 5.91
C LEU A 53 -19.31 -12.95 4.47
N ASP A 54 -19.32 -14.19 3.98
CA ASP A 54 -19.74 -14.53 2.63
C ASP A 54 -21.21 -14.18 2.36
N ARG A 55 -22.11 -14.53 3.28
CA ARG A 55 -23.55 -14.21 3.14
C ARG A 55 -23.82 -12.71 3.07
N ARG A 56 -23.16 -11.91 3.90
CA ARG A 56 -23.30 -10.45 3.86
C ARG A 56 -22.72 -9.88 2.57
N ALA A 57 -21.57 -10.37 2.15
CA ALA A 57 -20.94 -9.99 0.89
C ALA A 57 -21.81 -10.35 -0.33
N ASN A 58 -22.43 -11.53 -0.36
CA ASN A 58 -23.35 -11.96 -1.40
C ASN A 58 -24.57 -11.04 -1.54
N ARG A 59 -25.14 -10.61 -0.41
CA ARG A 59 -26.25 -9.64 -0.39
C ARG A 59 -25.81 -8.28 -0.95
N LEU A 60 -24.65 -7.79 -0.54
CA LEU A 60 -24.10 -6.53 -1.06
C LEU A 60 -23.80 -6.63 -2.56
N ALA A 61 -23.20 -7.73 -3.02
CA ALA A 61 -22.94 -7.97 -4.44
C ALA A 61 -24.22 -7.92 -5.29
N ARG A 62 -25.32 -8.54 -4.81
CA ARG A 62 -26.62 -8.48 -5.47
C ARG A 62 -27.20 -7.06 -5.50
N HIS A 63 -27.03 -6.31 -4.42
CA HIS A 63 -27.48 -4.91 -4.35
C HIS A 63 -26.71 -4.05 -5.36
N LEU A 64 -25.39 -4.14 -5.39
CA LEU A 64 -24.53 -3.43 -6.33
C LEU A 64 -24.84 -3.80 -7.78
N HIS A 65 -25.05 -5.08 -8.07
CA HIS A 65 -25.42 -5.54 -9.41
C HIS A 65 -26.77 -4.96 -9.89
N ARG A 66 -27.76 -4.80 -9.00
CA ARG A 66 -29.03 -4.12 -9.31
C ARG A 66 -28.85 -2.63 -9.64
N LEU A 67 -27.77 -2.01 -9.16
CA LEU A 67 -27.37 -0.65 -9.48
C LEU A 67 -26.51 -0.55 -10.75
N GLY A 68 -26.34 -1.66 -11.50
CA GLY A 68 -25.58 -1.70 -12.76
C GLY A 68 -24.08 -1.98 -12.59
N ILE A 69 -23.63 -2.31 -11.39
CA ILE A 69 -22.21 -2.60 -11.10
C ILE A 69 -21.85 -4.01 -11.60
N GLY A 70 -20.67 -4.12 -12.23
CA GLY A 70 -20.13 -5.37 -12.78
C GLY A 70 -18.65 -5.26 -13.12
N PRO A 71 -18.11 -6.19 -13.93
CA PRO A 71 -16.69 -6.21 -14.29
C PRO A 71 -16.19 -4.87 -14.86
N GLU A 72 -14.97 -4.50 -14.46
CA GLU A 72 -14.28 -3.26 -14.87
C GLU A 72 -14.94 -1.94 -14.38
N THR A 73 -16.02 -2.03 -13.57
CA THR A 73 -16.53 -0.85 -12.87
C THR A 73 -15.80 -0.65 -11.55
N VAL A 74 -15.77 0.60 -11.05
CA VAL A 74 -15.09 0.95 -9.79
C VAL A 74 -16.14 1.39 -8.77
N VAL A 75 -16.10 0.79 -7.58
CA VAL A 75 -16.96 1.14 -6.44
C VAL A 75 -16.08 1.68 -5.30
N GLY A 76 -16.40 2.88 -4.83
CA GLY A 76 -15.71 3.50 -3.70
C GLY A 76 -16.05 2.81 -2.37
N VAL A 77 -15.09 2.79 -1.46
CA VAL A 77 -15.23 2.28 -0.09
C VAL A 77 -14.74 3.35 0.86
N LEU A 78 -15.66 4.09 1.47
CA LEU A 78 -15.38 5.14 2.45
C LEU A 78 -15.79 4.66 3.84
N LEU A 79 -15.04 3.69 4.37
CA LEU A 79 -15.26 3.04 5.66
C LEU A 79 -13.97 3.01 6.47
N ASP A 80 -14.11 3.18 7.79
CA ASP A 80 -13.03 2.83 8.73
C ASP A 80 -12.93 1.31 8.90
N ARG A 81 -11.89 0.86 9.65
CA ARG A 81 -11.78 -0.53 10.08
C ARG A 81 -13.00 -0.94 10.89
N GLY A 82 -13.41 -2.17 10.73
CA GLY A 82 -14.60 -2.75 11.34
C GLY A 82 -15.11 -3.92 10.53
N LEU A 83 -16.09 -4.63 11.01
CA LEU A 83 -16.61 -5.84 10.36
C LEU A 83 -17.24 -5.58 8.98
N ASP A 84 -17.73 -4.36 8.74
CA ASP A 84 -18.33 -3.97 7.45
C ASP A 84 -17.29 -3.76 6.34
N LEU A 85 -16.05 -3.41 6.68
CA LEU A 85 -14.99 -3.21 5.68
C LEU A 85 -14.71 -4.50 4.88
N PRO A 86 -14.33 -5.64 5.48
CA PRO A 86 -14.09 -6.87 4.71
C PRO A 86 -15.35 -7.40 4.01
N VAL A 87 -16.54 -7.22 4.59
CA VAL A 87 -17.84 -7.52 3.91
C VAL A 87 -17.97 -6.69 2.64
N THR A 88 -17.68 -5.41 2.71
CA THR A 88 -17.79 -4.48 1.57
C THR A 88 -16.80 -4.82 0.48
N LEU A 89 -15.52 -5.02 0.83
CA LEU A 89 -14.49 -5.38 -0.15
C LEU A 89 -14.86 -6.69 -0.87
N LEU A 90 -15.24 -7.72 -0.11
CA LEU A 90 -15.64 -9.00 -0.70
C LEU A 90 -16.91 -8.85 -1.55
N GLY A 91 -17.91 -8.09 -1.10
CA GLY A 91 -19.16 -7.87 -1.85
C GLY A 91 -18.92 -7.15 -3.19
N ILE A 92 -18.02 -6.18 -3.24
CA ILE A 92 -17.63 -5.50 -4.48
C ILE A 92 -16.92 -6.49 -5.41
N LEU A 93 -15.95 -7.25 -4.92
CA LEU A 93 -15.24 -8.25 -5.74
C LEU A 93 -16.18 -9.35 -6.27
N LYS A 94 -17.19 -9.78 -5.49
CA LYS A 94 -18.21 -10.75 -5.90
C LYS A 94 -19.21 -10.17 -6.92
N SER A 95 -19.38 -8.85 -7.00
CA SER A 95 -20.13 -8.20 -8.09
C SER A 95 -19.37 -8.16 -9.40
N GLY A 96 -18.08 -8.55 -9.41
CA GLY A 96 -17.17 -8.47 -10.52
C GLY A 96 -16.40 -7.14 -10.61
N ALA A 97 -16.76 -6.16 -9.77
CA ALA A 97 -16.19 -4.82 -9.77
C ALA A 97 -14.85 -4.73 -9.00
N ALA A 98 -14.13 -3.63 -9.22
CA ALA A 98 -12.96 -3.26 -8.46
C ALA A 98 -13.33 -2.28 -7.33
N TYR A 99 -12.68 -2.40 -6.17
CA TYR A 99 -12.87 -1.43 -5.10
C TYR A 99 -11.86 -0.28 -5.18
N LEU A 100 -12.31 0.92 -4.78
CA LEU A 100 -11.50 2.11 -4.56
C LEU A 100 -11.54 2.47 -3.07
N PRO A 101 -10.49 2.19 -2.29
CA PRO A 101 -10.48 2.56 -0.88
C PRO A 101 -10.27 4.06 -0.72
N LEU A 102 -11.11 4.68 0.13
CA LEU A 102 -11.11 6.09 0.45
C LEU A 102 -10.97 6.26 1.96
N ASP A 103 -10.05 7.13 2.41
CA ASP A 103 -9.84 7.37 3.84
C ASP A 103 -10.82 8.42 4.36
N VAL A 104 -11.57 8.06 5.40
CA VAL A 104 -12.51 8.97 6.08
C VAL A 104 -11.84 10.21 6.70
N GLN A 105 -10.52 10.22 6.82
CA GLN A 105 -9.75 11.36 7.33
C GLN A 105 -9.24 12.30 6.22
N GLN A 106 -9.34 11.91 4.96
CA GLN A 106 -8.86 12.75 3.87
C GLN A 106 -9.73 14.00 3.67
N PRO A 107 -9.16 15.10 3.17
CA PRO A 107 -9.92 16.28 2.78
C PRO A 107 -11.04 15.96 1.78
N ALA A 108 -12.17 16.67 1.88
CA ALA A 108 -13.30 16.45 0.97
C ALA A 108 -12.93 16.74 -0.50
N SER A 109 -12.07 17.74 -0.75
CA SER A 109 -11.54 18.05 -2.08
C SER A 109 -10.75 16.87 -2.69
N ARG A 110 -9.97 16.17 -1.85
CA ARG A 110 -9.20 14.99 -2.29
C ARG A 110 -10.10 13.78 -2.55
N LEU A 111 -11.10 13.57 -1.69
CA LEU A 111 -12.11 12.53 -1.91
C LEU A 111 -12.86 12.77 -3.23
N ALA A 112 -13.32 14.01 -3.46
CA ALA A 112 -13.98 14.40 -4.70
C ALA A 112 -13.10 14.15 -5.93
N TYR A 113 -11.83 14.56 -5.86
CA TYR A 113 -10.87 14.31 -6.95
C TYR A 113 -10.74 12.81 -7.27
N MET A 114 -10.50 11.96 -6.25
CA MET A 114 -10.28 10.52 -6.48
C MET A 114 -11.53 9.83 -7.03
N VAL A 115 -12.70 10.19 -6.53
CA VAL A 115 -13.98 9.63 -6.98
C VAL A 115 -14.27 10.02 -8.43
N GLN A 116 -14.08 11.30 -8.78
CA GLN A 116 -14.29 11.81 -10.15
C GLN A 116 -13.25 11.27 -11.13
N ASP A 117 -11.96 11.29 -10.78
CA ASP A 117 -10.88 10.78 -11.64
C ASP A 117 -11.05 9.27 -11.90
N ALA A 118 -11.55 8.51 -10.92
CA ALA A 118 -11.83 7.08 -11.04
C ALA A 118 -13.11 6.76 -11.83
N GLY A 119 -13.94 7.75 -12.15
CA GLY A 119 -15.28 7.53 -12.71
C GLY A 119 -16.17 6.71 -11.77
N CYS A 120 -16.03 6.90 -10.46
CA CYS A 120 -16.71 6.13 -9.44
C CYS A 120 -18.08 6.76 -9.15
N GLU A 121 -19.16 6.11 -9.56
CA GLU A 121 -20.54 6.59 -9.41
C GLU A 121 -21.18 6.16 -8.08
N ILE A 122 -20.67 5.10 -7.45
CA ILE A 122 -21.22 4.51 -6.23
C ILE A 122 -20.13 4.40 -5.17
N VAL A 123 -20.44 4.84 -3.95
CA VAL A 123 -19.55 4.70 -2.77
C VAL A 123 -20.30 3.99 -1.65
N VAL A 124 -19.78 2.85 -1.19
CA VAL A 124 -20.27 2.18 0.02
C VAL A 124 -19.64 2.86 1.23
N THR A 125 -20.48 3.28 2.17
CA THR A 125 -20.07 4.14 3.29
C THR A 125 -21.05 4.03 4.47
N THR A 126 -20.93 4.95 5.43
CA THR A 126 -21.93 5.24 6.48
C THR A 126 -22.42 6.68 6.35
N SER A 127 -23.52 7.01 6.99
CA SER A 127 -24.22 8.31 6.87
C SER A 127 -23.32 9.51 7.19
N GLY A 128 -22.45 9.39 8.21
CA GLY A 128 -21.54 10.47 8.59
C GLY A 128 -20.55 10.86 7.48
N PRO A 129 -19.69 9.96 7.01
CA PRO A 129 -18.76 10.21 5.90
C PRO A 129 -19.44 10.53 4.56
N ALA A 130 -20.63 10.00 4.29
CA ALA A 130 -21.41 10.26 3.06
C ALA A 130 -21.59 11.76 2.78
N ALA A 131 -21.79 12.57 3.82
CA ALA A 131 -21.97 14.03 3.69
C ALA A 131 -20.76 14.78 3.09
N ARG A 132 -19.63 14.09 2.88
CA ARG A 132 -18.39 14.66 2.32
C ARG A 132 -18.14 14.25 0.87
N LEU A 133 -19.01 13.40 0.32
CA LEU A 133 -18.94 12.97 -1.07
C LEU A 133 -19.55 14.04 -1.99
N PRO A 134 -19.12 14.10 -3.27
CA PRO A 134 -19.78 14.93 -4.28
C PRO A 134 -21.26 14.55 -4.48
N ASP A 135 -22.07 15.53 -4.87
CA ASP A 135 -23.53 15.37 -5.03
C ASP A 135 -23.91 14.40 -6.18
N ASP A 136 -23.03 14.19 -7.14
CA ASP A 136 -23.19 13.28 -8.28
C ASP A 136 -22.85 11.82 -7.98
N VAL A 137 -22.43 11.51 -6.75
CA VAL A 137 -22.06 10.17 -6.28
C VAL A 137 -23.19 9.58 -5.45
N LEU A 138 -23.60 8.36 -5.76
CA LEU A 138 -24.61 7.64 -5.01
C LEU A 138 -23.98 6.98 -3.76
N PRO A 139 -24.26 7.43 -2.52
CA PRO A 139 -23.81 6.75 -1.33
C PRO A 139 -24.71 5.54 -1.02
N VAL A 140 -24.11 4.38 -0.77
CA VAL A 140 -24.77 3.21 -0.18
C VAL A 140 -24.41 3.19 1.31
N CYS A 141 -25.26 3.80 2.15
CA CYS A 141 -25.02 3.94 3.58
C CYS A 141 -25.45 2.67 4.33
N LEU A 142 -24.47 1.90 4.83
CA LEU A 142 -24.73 0.61 5.49
C LEU A 142 -25.47 0.76 6.84
N ASP A 143 -25.37 1.92 7.47
CA ASP A 143 -26.07 2.30 8.71
C ASP A 143 -27.46 2.92 8.47
N ASP A 144 -27.88 3.10 7.21
CA ASP A 144 -29.27 3.49 6.88
C ASP A 144 -30.21 2.29 7.06
N PRO A 145 -31.26 2.40 7.90
CA PRO A 145 -32.19 1.32 8.15
C PRO A 145 -32.88 0.79 6.88
N ALA A 146 -33.15 1.63 5.89
CA ALA A 146 -33.78 1.22 4.64
C ALA A 146 -32.80 0.38 3.78
N ILE A 147 -31.55 0.79 3.69
CA ILE A 147 -30.49 0.01 3.01
C ILE A 147 -30.24 -1.30 3.74
N ALA A 148 -30.10 -1.27 5.07
CA ALA A 148 -29.89 -2.46 5.88
C ALA A 148 -31.07 -3.48 5.72
N ALA A 149 -32.29 -3.02 5.72
CA ALA A 149 -33.48 -3.86 5.47
C ALA A 149 -33.50 -4.40 4.04
N SER A 150 -33.15 -3.59 3.05
CA SER A 150 -33.04 -4.02 1.65
C SER A 150 -31.98 -5.12 1.47
N LEU A 151 -30.79 -4.94 2.06
CA LEU A 151 -29.73 -5.94 2.04
C LEU A 151 -30.17 -7.24 2.74
N ALA A 152 -30.78 -7.14 3.92
CA ALA A 152 -31.24 -8.29 4.69
C ALA A 152 -32.29 -9.14 3.94
N ALA A 153 -33.10 -8.52 3.08
CA ALA A 153 -34.11 -9.20 2.26
C ALA A 153 -33.53 -9.95 1.05
N LEU A 154 -32.25 -9.72 0.72
CA LEU A 154 -31.60 -10.40 -0.42
C LEU A 154 -31.11 -11.80 -0.03
N PRO A 155 -31.10 -12.76 -0.99
CA PRO A 155 -30.50 -14.07 -0.78
C PRO A 155 -29.04 -13.98 -0.37
N GLY A 156 -28.63 -14.83 0.56
CA GLY A 156 -27.24 -14.87 1.05
C GLY A 156 -26.39 -15.96 0.38
N ASP A 157 -26.91 -16.69 -0.61
CA ASP A 157 -26.18 -17.63 -1.45
C ASP A 157 -25.33 -16.90 -2.49
N ASP A 158 -24.36 -17.61 -3.07
CA ASP A 158 -23.46 -17.03 -4.08
C ASP A 158 -24.23 -16.59 -5.34
N PRO A 159 -24.11 -15.33 -5.79
CA PRO A 159 -24.75 -14.87 -7.02
C PRO A 159 -24.08 -15.38 -8.30
N HIS A 160 -22.84 -15.90 -8.23
CA HIS A 160 -22.06 -16.38 -9.38
C HIS A 160 -21.93 -15.37 -10.53
N TYR A 161 -21.71 -14.09 -10.20
CA TYR A 161 -21.46 -13.08 -11.22
C TYR A 161 -20.10 -13.31 -11.89
N PRO A 162 -20.00 -13.05 -13.22
CA PRO A 162 -18.79 -13.34 -13.95
C PRO A 162 -17.66 -12.40 -13.51
N ALA A 163 -16.48 -12.98 -13.27
CA ALA A 163 -15.24 -12.28 -13.07
C ALA A 163 -14.08 -13.13 -13.59
N LEU A 164 -13.07 -12.49 -14.14
CA LEU A 164 -11.88 -13.14 -14.67
C LEU A 164 -10.64 -12.71 -13.87
N PRO A 165 -9.59 -13.54 -13.79
CA PRO A 165 -8.34 -13.19 -13.11
C PRO A 165 -7.69 -11.91 -13.63
N ASP A 166 -7.94 -11.57 -14.88
CA ASP A 166 -7.44 -10.37 -15.54
C ASP A 166 -8.31 -9.12 -15.29
N ASN A 167 -9.51 -9.27 -14.71
CA ASN A 167 -10.29 -8.12 -14.29
C ASN A 167 -9.63 -7.39 -13.12
N LEU A 168 -10.00 -6.13 -12.95
CA LEU A 168 -9.51 -5.31 -11.85
C LEU A 168 -10.05 -5.84 -10.51
N ALA A 169 -9.16 -5.96 -9.54
CA ALA A 169 -9.52 -6.21 -8.15
C ALA A 169 -9.64 -4.89 -7.38
N TYR A 170 -8.70 -3.96 -7.61
CA TYR A 170 -8.75 -2.65 -6.98
C TYR A 170 -8.05 -1.56 -7.79
N LEU A 171 -8.46 -0.34 -7.50
CA LEU A 171 -7.83 0.91 -7.91
C LEU A 171 -7.33 1.62 -6.66
N LEU A 172 -6.03 1.85 -6.52
CA LEU A 172 -5.45 2.49 -5.36
C LEU A 172 -4.69 3.75 -5.74
N TYR A 173 -5.03 4.88 -5.11
CA TYR A 173 -4.38 6.15 -5.36
C TYR A 173 -3.11 6.32 -4.54
N THR A 174 -2.03 6.64 -5.23
CA THR A 174 -0.75 7.07 -4.63
C THR A 174 -0.47 8.52 -4.96
N SER A 175 0.43 9.15 -4.21
CA SER A 175 0.92 10.49 -4.55
C SER A 175 1.48 10.54 -5.97
N GLY A 176 1.31 11.68 -6.65
CA GLY A 176 1.72 11.87 -8.02
C GLY A 176 2.80 12.93 -8.18
N SER A 177 3.83 12.66 -8.98
CA SER A 177 4.92 13.60 -9.26
C SER A 177 4.48 14.88 -9.97
N THR A 178 3.28 14.88 -10.55
CA THR A 178 2.69 16.03 -11.27
C THR A 178 1.75 16.87 -10.41
N GLY A 179 1.76 16.69 -9.09
CA GLY A 179 0.93 17.45 -8.15
C GLY A 179 -0.48 16.89 -7.90
N ALA A 180 -0.91 15.86 -8.62
CA ALA A 180 -2.20 15.20 -8.39
C ALA A 180 -2.02 13.70 -8.15
N PRO A 181 -2.84 13.06 -7.28
CA PRO A 181 -2.79 11.62 -7.07
C PRO A 181 -3.02 10.83 -8.35
N LYS A 182 -2.37 9.66 -8.44
CA LYS A 182 -2.50 8.73 -9.57
C LYS A 182 -3.05 7.40 -9.09
N GLY A 183 -4.05 6.86 -9.79
CA GLY A 183 -4.67 5.58 -9.48
C GLY A 183 -3.96 4.42 -10.16
N THR A 184 -3.49 3.44 -9.39
CA THR A 184 -2.86 2.21 -9.89
C THR A 184 -3.89 1.11 -10.02
N LEU A 185 -3.98 0.48 -11.20
CA LEU A 185 -4.96 -0.54 -11.58
C LEU A 185 -4.39 -1.95 -11.34
N VAL A 186 -4.86 -2.66 -10.32
CA VAL A 186 -4.36 -4.00 -9.96
C VAL A 186 -5.41 -5.08 -10.24
N GLN A 187 -4.96 -6.20 -10.82
CA GLN A 187 -5.80 -7.31 -11.25
C GLN A 187 -5.91 -8.40 -10.18
N HIS A 188 -6.98 -9.21 -10.23
CA HIS A 188 -7.18 -10.32 -9.30
C HIS A 188 -6.00 -11.29 -9.27
N ARG A 189 -5.47 -11.69 -10.44
CA ARG A 189 -4.35 -12.63 -10.53
C ARG A 189 -3.11 -12.19 -9.75
N SER A 190 -2.85 -10.88 -9.71
CA SER A 190 -1.69 -10.32 -9.00
C SER A 190 -1.85 -10.47 -7.48
N VAL A 191 -3.05 -10.20 -6.96
CA VAL A 191 -3.38 -10.38 -5.54
C VAL A 191 -3.34 -11.86 -5.16
N VAL A 192 -3.94 -12.74 -5.97
CA VAL A 192 -3.94 -14.19 -5.71
C VAL A 192 -2.53 -14.76 -5.68
N ASN A 193 -1.65 -14.34 -6.59
CA ASN A 193 -0.24 -14.75 -6.58
C ASN A 193 0.47 -14.30 -5.28
N MET A 194 0.27 -13.07 -4.87
CA MET A 194 0.86 -12.53 -3.63
C MET A 194 0.36 -13.30 -2.41
N THR A 195 -0.95 -13.55 -2.29
CA THR A 195 -1.51 -14.28 -1.14
C THR A 195 -1.05 -15.73 -1.08
N GLU A 196 -0.90 -16.39 -2.24
CA GLU A 196 -0.40 -17.77 -2.31
C GLU A 196 1.10 -17.84 -1.97
N TYR A 197 1.90 -16.87 -2.45
CA TYR A 197 3.30 -16.75 -2.00
C TYR A 197 3.37 -16.62 -0.48
N CYS A 198 2.62 -15.70 0.11
CA CYS A 198 2.60 -15.48 1.56
C CYS A 198 2.19 -16.75 2.32
N ARG A 199 1.19 -17.48 1.82
CA ARG A 199 0.76 -18.76 2.41
C ARG A 199 1.93 -19.74 2.52
N ARG A 200 2.70 -19.90 1.46
CA ARG A 200 3.83 -20.84 1.41
C ARG A 200 5.05 -20.33 2.18
N ALA A 201 5.47 -19.11 1.92
CA ALA A 201 6.69 -18.53 2.51
C ALA A 201 6.56 -18.34 4.02
N TYR A 202 5.40 -17.86 4.48
CA TYR A 202 5.14 -17.60 5.90
C TYR A 202 4.43 -18.76 6.60
N ARG A 203 4.18 -19.87 5.87
CA ARG A 203 3.45 -21.05 6.37
C ARG A 203 2.15 -20.66 7.04
N LEU A 204 1.38 -19.81 6.35
CA LEU A 204 0.10 -19.35 6.85
C LEU A 204 -0.92 -20.49 6.83
N GLU A 205 -1.48 -20.78 8.00
CA GLU A 205 -2.51 -21.82 8.16
C GLU A 205 -3.40 -21.52 9.37
N PRO A 206 -4.65 -21.95 9.38
CA PRO A 206 -5.45 -21.90 10.60
C PRO A 206 -4.79 -22.70 11.73
N PRO A 207 -4.65 -22.16 12.96
CA PRO A 207 -5.42 -21.04 13.52
C PRO A 207 -4.69 -19.68 13.54
N ASP A 208 -3.85 -19.37 12.58
CA ASP A 208 -3.19 -18.07 12.55
C ASP A 208 -4.16 -16.89 12.59
N ARG A 209 -3.64 -15.74 13.01
CA ARG A 209 -4.37 -14.47 13.09
C ARG A 209 -3.47 -13.36 12.56
N ILE A 210 -3.95 -12.65 11.55
CA ILE A 210 -3.23 -11.52 10.95
C ILE A 210 -3.81 -10.21 11.48
N LEU A 211 -2.95 -9.31 11.95
CA LEU A 211 -3.33 -7.96 12.32
C LEU A 211 -3.54 -7.10 11.08
N GLN A 212 -4.69 -6.45 10.93
CA GLN A 212 -4.84 -5.35 9.98
C GLN A 212 -4.32 -4.05 10.60
N PHE A 213 -3.04 -3.78 10.39
CA PHE A 213 -2.42 -2.54 10.85
C PHE A 213 -2.56 -1.42 9.82
N ALA A 214 -2.29 -1.70 8.55
CA ALA A 214 -2.28 -0.70 7.50
C ALA A 214 -3.66 -0.03 7.30
N ASN A 215 -3.66 1.27 6.99
CA ASN A 215 -4.88 1.95 6.58
C ASN A 215 -5.38 1.35 5.25
N PRO A 216 -6.70 1.12 5.08
CA PRO A 216 -7.27 0.52 3.86
C PRO A 216 -6.86 1.20 2.54
N CYS A 217 -6.46 2.47 2.59
CA CYS A 217 -6.01 3.23 1.42
C CYS A 217 -4.55 2.98 1.03
N PHE A 218 -3.81 2.15 1.77
CA PHE A 218 -2.46 1.74 1.43
C PHE A 218 -2.42 0.27 1.01
N ASP A 219 -1.57 -0.06 0.06
CA ASP A 219 -1.45 -1.39 -0.53
C ASP A 219 -1.07 -2.48 0.47
N VAL A 220 -0.33 -2.17 1.54
CA VAL A 220 -0.06 -3.11 2.64
C VAL A 220 -1.35 -3.66 3.25
N SER A 221 -2.46 -2.90 3.26
CA SER A 221 -3.77 -3.40 3.71
C SER A 221 -4.30 -4.56 2.87
N VAL A 222 -3.89 -4.64 1.60
CA VAL A 222 -4.22 -5.77 0.70
C VAL A 222 -3.55 -7.05 1.20
N PHE A 223 -2.29 -6.95 1.66
CA PHE A 223 -1.65 -8.06 2.35
C PHE A 223 -2.41 -8.42 3.63
N ASP A 224 -2.61 -7.47 4.55
CA ASP A 224 -3.27 -7.73 5.83
C ASP A 224 -4.60 -8.47 5.64
N ILE A 225 -5.46 -7.96 4.76
CA ILE A 225 -6.83 -8.45 4.55
C ILE A 225 -6.83 -9.75 3.75
N PHE A 226 -6.20 -9.77 2.58
CA PHE A 226 -6.35 -10.89 1.67
C PHE A 226 -5.38 -12.05 1.94
N ALA A 227 -4.20 -11.79 2.54
CA ALA A 227 -3.39 -12.89 3.05
C ALA A 227 -4.09 -13.62 4.21
N ALA A 228 -4.95 -12.94 4.99
CA ALA A 228 -5.80 -13.59 5.96
C ALA A 228 -6.93 -14.37 5.28
N LEU A 229 -7.82 -13.67 4.57
CA LEU A 229 -9.09 -14.22 4.11
C LEU A 229 -8.92 -15.29 3.02
N CYS A 230 -7.97 -15.14 2.09
CA CYS A 230 -7.67 -16.13 1.05
C CYS A 230 -7.01 -17.40 1.59
N ASN A 231 -6.57 -17.41 2.85
CA ASN A 231 -5.88 -18.54 3.48
C ASN A 231 -6.63 -19.15 4.68
N GLY A 232 -7.90 -18.80 4.86
CA GLY A 232 -8.73 -19.38 5.94
C GLY A 232 -8.33 -18.93 7.34
N ILE A 233 -7.66 -17.78 7.45
CA ILE A 233 -7.06 -17.21 8.66
C ILE A 233 -7.93 -16.08 9.18
N THR A 234 -7.88 -15.80 10.47
CA THR A 234 -8.64 -14.73 11.08
C THR A 234 -7.96 -13.39 10.90
N LEU A 235 -8.64 -12.43 10.31
CA LEU A 235 -8.26 -11.03 10.26
C LEU A 235 -8.61 -10.35 11.59
N VAL A 236 -7.63 -9.82 12.30
CA VAL A 236 -7.82 -9.04 13.53
C VAL A 236 -7.71 -7.55 13.21
N GLN A 237 -8.74 -6.79 13.54
CA GLN A 237 -8.81 -5.37 13.32
C GLN A 237 -8.87 -4.61 14.64
N GLY A 238 -8.28 -3.43 14.68
CA GLY A 238 -8.36 -2.51 15.80
C GLY A 238 -8.89 -1.14 15.36
N ALA A 239 -9.59 -0.46 16.26
CA ALA A 239 -9.95 0.94 16.03
C ALA A 239 -8.69 1.79 15.83
N ARG A 240 -8.81 2.87 15.05
CA ARG A 240 -7.68 3.74 14.71
C ARG A 240 -6.89 4.20 15.94
N LEU A 241 -7.58 4.63 17.00
CA LEU A 241 -6.92 5.12 18.22
C LEU A 241 -6.15 4.00 18.93
N THR A 242 -6.65 2.76 18.91
CA THR A 242 -5.97 1.58 19.44
C THR A 242 -4.67 1.31 18.69
N LEU A 243 -4.68 1.42 17.37
CA LEU A 243 -3.50 1.17 16.52
C LEU A 243 -2.44 2.29 16.63
N LEU A 244 -2.84 3.50 16.99
CA LEU A 244 -1.93 4.65 17.17
C LEU A 244 -1.30 4.73 18.57
N ASP A 245 -1.87 4.06 19.56
CA ASP A 245 -1.29 3.97 20.92
C ASP A 245 -0.48 2.69 21.08
N PRO A 246 0.85 2.75 21.31
CA PRO A 246 1.69 1.56 21.41
C PRO A 246 1.28 0.59 22.52
N ARG A 247 0.70 1.09 23.62
CA ARG A 247 0.24 0.24 24.72
C ARG A 247 -1.05 -0.48 24.35
N ALA A 248 -2.01 0.23 23.77
CA ALA A 248 -3.26 -0.34 23.30
C ALA A 248 -3.02 -1.33 22.15
N LEU A 249 -2.11 -1.02 21.23
CA LEU A 249 -1.70 -1.92 20.15
C LEU A 249 -1.07 -3.20 20.69
N THR A 250 -0.14 -3.09 21.66
CA THR A 250 0.45 -4.27 22.31
C THR A 250 -0.62 -5.13 23.00
N ALA A 251 -1.57 -4.50 23.70
CA ALA A 251 -2.68 -5.21 24.33
C ALA A 251 -3.57 -5.92 23.29
N LEU A 252 -3.93 -5.26 22.21
CA LEU A 252 -4.70 -5.85 21.10
C LEU A 252 -3.98 -7.09 20.52
N ILE A 253 -2.69 -6.96 20.18
CA ILE A 253 -1.89 -8.06 19.63
C ILE A 253 -1.87 -9.27 20.59
N ARG A 254 -1.64 -9.02 21.88
CA ARG A 254 -1.59 -10.06 22.90
C ARG A 254 -2.97 -10.70 23.14
N ASP A 255 -3.99 -9.88 23.40
CA ASP A 255 -5.31 -10.36 23.85
C ASP A 255 -6.06 -11.06 22.71
N GLU A 256 -5.87 -10.61 21.47
CA GLU A 256 -6.37 -11.27 20.27
C GLU A 256 -5.44 -12.40 19.77
N ARG A 257 -4.30 -12.66 20.44
CA ARG A 257 -3.34 -13.71 20.11
C ARG A 257 -2.92 -13.63 18.63
N VAL A 258 -2.54 -12.44 18.18
CA VAL A 258 -2.05 -12.21 16.82
C VAL A 258 -0.76 -12.99 16.60
N THR A 259 -0.70 -13.74 15.51
CA THR A 259 0.46 -14.59 15.15
C THR A 259 1.30 -14.00 14.02
N VAL A 260 0.70 -13.14 13.21
CA VAL A 260 1.32 -12.52 12.02
C VAL A 260 0.99 -11.03 11.98
N MET A 261 1.98 -10.20 11.72
CA MET A 261 1.78 -8.75 11.52
C MET A 261 2.71 -8.20 10.44
N ASP A 262 2.24 -7.15 9.77
CA ASP A 262 3.03 -6.29 8.88
C ASP A 262 2.97 -4.85 9.38
N ILE A 263 4.11 -4.30 9.78
CA ILE A 263 4.19 -2.96 10.37
C ILE A 263 5.45 -2.23 9.91
N PRO A 264 5.40 -0.89 9.80
CA PRO A 264 6.59 -0.12 9.47
C PRO A 264 7.62 -0.09 10.62
N PRO A 265 8.92 0.08 10.31
CA PRO A 265 9.99 0.18 11.31
C PRO A 265 9.73 1.21 12.42
N ALA A 266 9.11 2.33 12.08
CA ALA A 266 8.76 3.39 13.03
C ALA A 266 7.83 2.87 14.14
N VAL A 267 6.83 2.05 13.80
CA VAL A 267 5.90 1.43 14.77
C VAL A 267 6.58 0.28 15.52
N ALA A 268 7.33 -0.57 14.82
CA ALA A 268 8.06 -1.68 15.43
C ALA A 268 9.01 -1.22 16.55
N ARG A 269 9.61 -0.04 16.43
CA ARG A 269 10.45 0.56 17.50
C ARG A 269 9.72 0.78 18.82
N LEU A 270 8.43 1.07 18.76
CA LEU A 270 7.59 1.40 19.91
C LEU A 270 7.05 0.16 20.63
N LEU A 271 7.14 -1.02 20.03
CA LEU A 271 6.65 -2.28 20.60
C LEU A 271 7.79 -3.02 21.32
N ASP A 272 7.44 -3.67 22.44
CA ASP A 272 8.32 -4.65 23.08
C ASP A 272 7.95 -6.06 22.60
N PRO A 273 8.82 -6.73 21.80
CA PRO A 273 8.54 -8.06 21.31
C PRO A 273 8.35 -9.14 22.39
N ALA A 274 8.89 -8.92 23.60
CA ALA A 274 8.70 -9.85 24.72
C ALA A 274 7.24 -9.87 25.21
N GLY A 275 6.50 -8.78 25.01
CA GLY A 275 5.07 -8.68 25.30
C GLY A 275 4.16 -9.35 24.27
N LEU A 276 4.70 -9.98 23.21
CA LEU A 276 3.98 -10.56 22.07
C LEU A 276 4.25 -12.07 21.94
N PRO A 277 3.76 -12.91 22.88
CA PRO A 277 4.17 -14.31 22.99
C PRO A 277 3.68 -15.20 21.84
N ASP A 278 2.50 -14.89 21.26
CA ASP A 278 1.93 -15.68 20.16
C ASP A 278 2.45 -15.24 18.77
N LEU A 279 3.16 -14.10 18.70
CA LEU A 279 3.67 -13.59 17.43
C LEU A 279 4.78 -14.48 16.87
N ARG A 280 4.54 -15.14 15.74
CA ARG A 280 5.48 -16.06 15.10
C ARG A 280 6.08 -15.52 13.80
N MET A 281 5.48 -14.47 13.22
CA MET A 281 5.98 -13.81 12.02
C MET A 281 5.75 -12.30 12.12
N ALA A 282 6.82 -11.54 11.95
CA ALA A 282 6.78 -10.08 11.81
C ALA A 282 7.38 -9.69 10.46
N ASN A 283 6.56 -9.11 9.60
CA ASN A 283 7.04 -8.36 8.46
C ASN A 283 7.27 -6.91 8.89
N ILE A 284 8.49 -6.42 8.67
CA ILE A 284 8.85 -5.05 9.04
C ILE A 284 9.41 -4.38 7.79
N GLY A 285 8.53 -3.68 7.07
CA GLY A 285 8.83 -3.16 5.74
C GLY A 285 8.27 -1.76 5.49
N GLY A 286 8.26 -1.35 4.21
CA GLY A 286 7.80 -0.03 3.79
C GLY A 286 8.85 1.07 3.90
N GLU A 287 9.85 0.92 4.77
CA GLU A 287 11.02 1.80 4.92
C GLU A 287 12.29 0.97 5.15
N ALA A 288 13.45 1.64 5.20
CA ALA A 288 14.70 0.96 5.50
C ALA A 288 14.65 0.34 6.91
N LEU A 289 14.70 -0.99 6.98
CA LEU A 289 14.74 -1.74 8.22
C LEU A 289 16.15 -1.67 8.83
N PRO A 290 16.34 -1.16 10.07
CA PRO A 290 17.62 -1.28 10.76
C PRO A 290 17.84 -2.73 11.22
N GLY A 291 19.06 -3.24 11.04
CA GLY A 291 19.41 -4.61 11.44
C GLY A 291 19.19 -4.87 12.92
N GLU A 292 19.52 -3.91 13.80
CA GLU A 292 19.26 -3.99 15.24
C GLU A 292 17.77 -4.15 15.57
N LEU A 293 16.89 -3.50 14.80
CA LEU A 293 15.46 -3.63 14.98
C LEU A 293 14.97 -5.02 14.54
N ALA A 294 15.47 -5.51 13.42
CA ALA A 294 15.19 -6.87 12.98
C ALA A 294 15.64 -7.88 14.05
N ASP A 295 16.85 -7.73 14.58
CA ASP A 295 17.41 -8.63 15.59
C ASP A 295 16.61 -8.60 16.91
N ARG A 296 16.12 -7.41 17.31
CA ARG A 296 15.27 -7.25 18.50
C ARG A 296 13.97 -8.05 18.41
N PHE A 297 13.41 -8.20 17.21
CA PHE A 297 12.19 -8.98 16.99
C PHE A 297 12.45 -10.48 16.82
N GLN A 298 13.70 -10.92 16.65
CA GLN A 298 14.04 -12.35 16.52
C GLN A 298 13.75 -13.14 17.80
N ALA A 299 13.21 -14.34 17.63
CA ALA A 299 13.03 -15.32 18.69
C ALA A 299 13.05 -16.73 18.07
N PRO A 300 13.34 -17.80 18.81
CA PRO A 300 13.37 -19.16 18.28
C PRO A 300 12.08 -19.60 17.56
N HIS A 301 10.94 -19.01 17.94
CA HIS A 301 9.63 -19.28 17.35
C HIS A 301 9.14 -18.18 16.41
N ARG A 302 9.93 -17.11 16.18
CA ARG A 302 9.50 -15.94 15.41
C ARG A 302 10.43 -15.69 14.24
N GLN A 303 9.86 -15.59 13.05
CA GLN A 303 10.52 -15.14 11.84
C GLN A 303 10.35 -13.64 11.67
N VAL A 304 11.40 -12.98 11.20
CA VAL A 304 11.38 -11.57 10.84
C VAL A 304 11.70 -11.45 9.35
N HIS A 305 10.82 -10.80 8.63
CA HIS A 305 10.95 -10.56 7.21
C HIS A 305 11.15 -9.06 6.93
N ASN A 306 11.97 -8.76 5.92
CA ASN A 306 12.11 -7.45 5.31
C ASN A 306 11.57 -7.53 3.88
N THR A 307 10.38 -7.00 3.66
CA THR A 307 9.75 -7.02 2.34
C THR A 307 9.82 -5.66 1.66
N TYR A 308 9.88 -5.69 0.36
CA TYR A 308 9.84 -4.52 -0.49
C TYR A 308 8.85 -4.75 -1.63
N GLY A 309 8.13 -3.70 -2.00
CA GLY A 309 7.29 -3.67 -3.19
C GLY A 309 6.67 -2.29 -3.40
N PRO A 310 6.62 -1.81 -4.64
CA PRO A 310 5.80 -0.67 -5.01
C PRO A 310 4.36 -1.12 -5.28
N THR A 311 3.40 -0.24 -5.12
CA THR A 311 1.97 -0.46 -5.40
C THR A 311 1.74 -0.98 -6.83
N GLU A 312 2.57 -0.53 -7.76
CA GLU A 312 2.56 -0.92 -9.18
C GLU A 312 3.02 -2.36 -9.44
N VAL A 313 3.50 -3.06 -8.40
CA VAL A 313 3.88 -4.50 -8.47
C VAL A 313 3.21 -5.29 -7.33
N THR A 314 2.05 -4.84 -6.91
CA THR A 314 1.13 -5.55 -5.99
C THR A 314 1.77 -5.89 -4.64
N VAL A 315 1.98 -4.86 -3.80
CA VAL A 315 2.37 -4.92 -2.38
C VAL A 315 3.77 -5.48 -2.14
N THR A 316 3.92 -6.80 -2.22
CA THR A 316 5.18 -7.50 -1.94
C THR A 316 5.79 -8.01 -3.23
N SER A 317 6.95 -7.49 -3.56
CA SER A 317 7.69 -7.85 -4.79
C SER A 317 8.95 -8.64 -4.51
N THR A 318 9.61 -8.35 -3.38
CA THR A 318 10.77 -9.10 -2.88
C THR A 318 10.65 -9.36 -1.39
N ASP A 319 11.30 -10.41 -0.91
CA ASP A 319 11.26 -10.84 0.48
C ASP A 319 12.65 -11.31 0.95
N TYR A 320 13.03 -10.90 2.14
CA TYR A 320 14.24 -11.32 2.84
C TYR A 320 13.91 -11.82 4.23
N LEU A 321 14.08 -13.11 4.45
CA LEU A 321 14.05 -13.68 5.80
C LEU A 321 15.32 -13.28 6.54
N CYS A 322 15.19 -12.41 7.53
CA CYS A 322 16.30 -11.94 8.34
C CYS A 322 16.84 -13.09 9.23
N PRO A 323 18.13 -13.46 9.10
CA PRO A 323 18.71 -14.48 9.97
C PRO A 323 18.89 -13.95 11.41
N PRO A 324 18.86 -14.82 12.44
CA PRO A 324 19.24 -14.43 13.79
C PRO A 324 20.69 -13.95 13.87
N GLY A 325 20.94 -12.93 14.68
CA GLY A 325 22.29 -12.35 14.84
C GLY A 325 22.73 -11.55 13.60
N LEU A 326 21.79 -10.89 12.95
CA LEU A 326 22.05 -10.06 11.78
C LEU A 326 23.06 -8.97 12.10
N ARG A 327 24.23 -8.99 11.44
CA ARG A 327 25.31 -8.01 11.66
C ARG A 327 25.24 -6.80 10.74
N GLU A 328 24.40 -6.87 9.72
CA GLU A 328 24.24 -5.81 8.74
C GLU A 328 23.45 -4.64 9.34
N SER A 329 23.93 -3.41 9.14
CA SER A 329 23.20 -2.22 9.58
C SER A 329 21.87 -2.06 8.84
N ARG A 330 21.81 -2.53 7.59
CA ARG A 330 20.60 -2.56 6.75
C ARG A 330 20.52 -3.91 6.04
N PRO A 331 19.53 -4.75 6.34
CA PRO A 331 19.26 -5.98 5.59
C PRO A 331 18.97 -5.66 4.13
N PRO A 332 19.31 -6.59 3.20
CA PRO A 332 18.86 -6.48 1.82
C PRO A 332 17.33 -6.54 1.74
N ILE A 333 16.76 -6.10 0.63
CA ILE A 333 15.32 -6.24 0.35
C ILE A 333 14.97 -7.64 -0.19
N GLY A 334 15.93 -8.52 -0.28
CA GLY A 334 15.73 -9.94 -0.59
C GLY A 334 15.72 -10.29 -2.07
N ARG A 335 14.95 -11.33 -2.38
CA ARG A 335 14.79 -11.86 -3.73
C ARG A 335 13.35 -11.67 -4.20
N PRO A 336 13.11 -11.65 -5.53
CA PRO A 336 11.74 -11.63 -6.05
C PRO A 336 10.90 -12.77 -5.46
N ILE A 337 9.67 -12.45 -5.12
CA ILE A 337 8.70 -13.49 -4.76
C ILE A 337 8.36 -14.33 -6.00
N ALA A 338 7.81 -15.51 -5.80
CA ALA A 338 7.49 -16.43 -6.89
C ALA A 338 6.59 -15.77 -7.97
N ASN A 339 6.89 -16.07 -9.21
CA ASN A 339 6.23 -15.54 -10.41
C ASN A 339 6.46 -14.05 -10.68
N LEU A 340 7.38 -13.42 -9.94
CA LEU A 340 7.92 -12.10 -10.24
C LEU A 340 9.38 -12.21 -10.69
N GLN A 341 9.84 -11.19 -11.41
CA GLN A 341 11.22 -11.08 -11.91
C GLN A 341 11.79 -9.72 -11.53
N ALA A 342 13.08 -9.68 -11.20
CA ALA A 342 13.80 -8.46 -10.89
C ALA A 342 15.03 -8.33 -11.81
N HIS A 343 15.10 -7.21 -12.53
CA HIS A 343 16.22 -6.87 -13.40
C HIS A 343 16.89 -5.60 -12.89
N VAL A 344 18.21 -5.61 -12.75
CA VAL A 344 19.01 -4.43 -12.39
C VAL A 344 19.66 -3.95 -13.67
N VAL A 345 19.35 -2.70 -14.09
CA VAL A 345 19.73 -2.20 -15.41
C VAL A 345 20.47 -0.85 -15.33
N ASP A 346 21.29 -0.58 -16.35
CA ASP A 346 21.92 0.73 -16.58
C ASP A 346 20.92 1.72 -17.21
N GLU A 347 21.34 2.96 -17.42
CA GLU A 347 20.55 4.02 -18.06
C GLU A 347 20.06 3.66 -19.47
N ALA A 348 20.78 2.76 -20.16
CA ALA A 348 20.40 2.25 -21.49
C ALA A 348 19.43 1.04 -21.43
N GLY A 349 18.99 0.65 -20.24
CA GLY A 349 18.09 -0.50 -20.03
C GLY A 349 18.78 -1.86 -20.15
N ARG A 350 20.11 -1.94 -20.15
CA ARG A 350 20.87 -3.19 -20.23
C ARG A 350 21.15 -3.71 -18.82
N GLN A 351 21.02 -5.02 -18.64
CA GLN A 351 21.35 -5.65 -17.36
C GLN A 351 22.81 -5.40 -16.96
N VAL A 352 23.01 -5.03 -15.69
CA VAL A 352 24.34 -4.84 -15.11
C VAL A 352 24.86 -6.11 -14.43
N PRO A 353 26.18 -6.29 -14.32
CA PRO A 353 26.77 -7.41 -13.58
C PRO A 353 26.41 -7.37 -12.08
N VAL A 354 26.53 -8.55 -11.42
CA VAL A 354 26.44 -8.66 -9.96
C VAL A 354 27.43 -7.70 -9.29
N GLY A 355 27.00 -7.01 -8.24
CA GLY A 355 27.78 -6.02 -7.51
C GLY A 355 27.75 -4.60 -8.11
N VAL A 356 27.23 -4.43 -9.32
CA VAL A 356 27.10 -3.11 -9.96
C VAL A 356 25.71 -2.52 -9.66
N ALA A 357 25.69 -1.22 -9.33
CA ALA A 357 24.44 -0.50 -9.08
C ALA A 357 23.69 -0.20 -10.39
N GLY A 358 22.36 -0.21 -10.32
CA GLY A 358 21.48 0.11 -11.44
C GLY A 358 20.03 0.29 -10.99
N GLU A 359 19.16 0.70 -11.91
CA GLU A 359 17.72 0.80 -11.66
C GLU A 359 17.10 -0.59 -11.52
N LEU A 360 16.23 -0.76 -10.52
CA LEU A 360 15.41 -1.96 -10.37
C LEU A 360 14.21 -1.91 -11.30
N LEU A 361 14.07 -2.91 -12.16
CA LEU A 361 12.86 -3.16 -12.96
C LEU A 361 12.21 -4.45 -12.48
N MET A 362 10.89 -4.41 -12.28
CA MET A 362 10.12 -5.57 -11.82
C MET A 362 9.17 -6.07 -12.91
N GLY A 363 9.19 -7.37 -13.15
CA GLY A 363 8.33 -8.08 -14.10
C GLY A 363 7.48 -9.16 -13.47
N GLY A 364 6.63 -9.79 -14.27
CA GLY A 364 5.83 -10.95 -13.87
C GLY A 364 4.37 -10.63 -13.52
N VAL A 365 3.69 -11.60 -12.89
CA VAL A 365 2.24 -11.57 -12.66
C VAL A 365 1.79 -10.46 -11.71
N GLY A 366 2.69 -9.94 -10.86
CA GLY A 366 2.40 -8.85 -9.91
C GLY A 366 2.36 -7.46 -10.55
N VAL A 367 2.83 -7.30 -11.81
CA VAL A 367 2.85 -5.99 -12.49
C VAL A 367 1.43 -5.52 -12.77
N ALA A 368 1.09 -4.34 -12.27
CA ALA A 368 -0.22 -3.72 -12.43
C ALA A 368 -0.55 -3.45 -13.90
N ARG A 369 -1.84 -3.24 -14.19
CA ARG A 369 -2.28 -2.90 -15.56
C ARG A 369 -1.72 -1.57 -16.04
N GLY A 370 -1.52 -0.62 -15.14
CA GLY A 370 -1.03 0.73 -15.41
C GLY A 370 -1.70 1.76 -14.51
N TYR A 371 -1.61 3.02 -14.89
CA TYR A 371 -2.27 4.12 -14.19
C TYR A 371 -3.58 4.49 -14.87
N HIS A 372 -4.64 4.64 -14.07
CA HIS A 372 -5.96 5.00 -14.54
C HIS A 372 -5.96 6.35 -15.27
N GLY A 373 -6.51 6.41 -16.49
CA GLY A 373 -6.60 7.63 -17.26
C GLY A 373 -5.27 8.32 -17.62
N ARG A 374 -4.12 7.63 -17.43
CA ARG A 374 -2.78 8.22 -17.65
C ARG A 374 -1.94 7.37 -18.63
N PRO A 375 -2.31 7.30 -19.91
CA PRO A 375 -1.63 6.42 -20.87
C PRO A 375 -0.15 6.79 -21.10
N ALA A 376 0.18 8.08 -21.15
CA ALA A 376 1.56 8.54 -21.32
C ALA A 376 2.47 8.13 -20.15
N LEU A 377 2.03 8.37 -18.89
CA LEU A 377 2.75 7.95 -17.70
C LEU A 377 2.83 6.42 -17.59
N THR A 378 1.77 5.71 -18.01
CA THR A 378 1.79 4.25 -18.09
C THR A 378 2.87 3.77 -19.04
N ALA A 379 2.94 4.33 -20.26
CA ALA A 379 3.96 3.95 -21.23
C ALA A 379 5.40 4.29 -20.77
N GLU A 380 5.58 5.35 -20.00
CA GLU A 380 6.88 5.73 -19.42
C GLU A 380 7.35 4.74 -18.34
N LYS A 381 6.44 4.31 -17.46
CA LYS A 381 6.78 3.49 -16.28
C LYS A 381 6.63 1.99 -16.51
N PHE A 382 5.72 1.56 -17.38
CA PHE A 382 5.46 0.16 -17.71
C PHE A 382 5.99 -0.14 -19.11
N VAL A 383 7.27 -0.45 -19.20
CA VAL A 383 7.99 -0.66 -20.46
C VAL A 383 7.88 -2.11 -20.95
N PRO A 384 8.04 -2.39 -22.27
CA PRO A 384 8.10 -3.76 -22.75
C PRO A 384 9.20 -4.56 -22.04
N ASP A 385 8.90 -5.83 -21.75
CA ASP A 385 9.87 -6.76 -21.18
C ASP A 385 10.64 -7.49 -22.29
N PRO A 386 11.94 -7.20 -22.50
CA PRO A 386 12.72 -7.86 -23.53
C PRO A 386 13.12 -9.29 -23.18
N TYR A 387 12.89 -9.73 -21.94
CA TYR A 387 13.29 -11.02 -21.42
C TYR A 387 12.11 -11.98 -21.21
N GLY A 388 10.88 -11.45 -21.24
CA GLY A 388 9.64 -12.17 -21.03
C GLY A 388 8.93 -12.59 -22.32
N PRO A 389 7.76 -13.23 -22.22
CA PRO A 389 6.94 -13.56 -23.38
C PRO A 389 6.40 -12.29 -24.08
N PRO A 390 5.97 -12.39 -25.35
CA PRO A 390 5.37 -11.27 -26.06
C PRO A 390 4.21 -10.61 -25.29
N GLY A 391 4.25 -9.30 -25.14
CA GLY A 391 3.28 -8.52 -24.39
C GLY A 391 3.57 -8.38 -22.89
N ALA A 392 4.60 -9.06 -22.38
CA ALA A 392 5.06 -8.85 -21.01
C ALA A 392 5.63 -7.43 -20.81
N ARG A 393 5.54 -6.94 -19.58
CA ARG A 393 5.99 -5.60 -19.21
C ARG A 393 6.81 -5.62 -17.92
N LEU A 394 7.75 -4.69 -17.86
CA LEU A 394 8.53 -4.35 -16.67
C LEU A 394 8.05 -3.02 -16.11
N TYR A 395 7.92 -2.94 -14.81
CA TYR A 395 7.72 -1.67 -14.10
C TYR A 395 9.06 -1.07 -13.71
N ARG A 396 9.30 0.18 -14.08
CA ARG A 396 10.46 0.99 -13.69
C ARG A 396 10.22 1.58 -12.32
N THR A 397 10.92 1.05 -11.30
CA THR A 397 10.67 1.45 -9.90
C THR A 397 11.21 2.83 -9.55
N GLY A 398 12.26 3.28 -10.26
CA GLY A 398 13.03 4.46 -9.89
C GLY A 398 13.92 4.23 -8.65
N ASP A 399 14.09 2.98 -8.22
CA ASP A 399 14.95 2.60 -7.10
C ASP A 399 16.33 2.18 -7.62
N LEU A 400 17.38 2.75 -7.04
CA LEU A 400 18.76 2.38 -7.26
C LEU A 400 19.11 1.21 -6.34
N VAL A 401 19.47 0.09 -6.92
CA VAL A 401 19.76 -1.15 -6.20
C VAL A 401 21.05 -1.79 -6.68
N ARG A 402 21.50 -2.80 -5.95
CA ARG A 402 22.60 -3.65 -6.35
C ARG A 402 22.25 -5.11 -6.06
N ARG A 403 22.52 -6.02 -7.03
CA ARG A 403 22.40 -7.45 -6.79
C ARG A 403 23.68 -7.96 -6.12
N ARG A 404 23.53 -8.70 -5.03
CA ARG A 404 24.62 -9.32 -4.28
C ARG A 404 24.99 -10.67 -4.89
N GLU A 405 26.17 -11.20 -4.55
CA GLU A 405 26.61 -12.53 -4.98
C GLU A 405 25.70 -13.66 -4.50
N ASP A 406 25.10 -13.49 -3.32
CA ASP A 406 24.12 -14.42 -2.76
C ASP A 406 22.75 -14.36 -3.44
N GLY A 407 22.57 -13.50 -4.46
CA GLY A 407 21.34 -13.31 -5.21
C GLY A 407 20.34 -12.33 -4.58
N ASN A 408 20.56 -11.88 -3.35
CA ASN A 408 19.73 -10.88 -2.72
C ASN A 408 19.93 -9.50 -3.38
N ILE A 409 18.91 -8.66 -3.31
CA ILE A 409 18.92 -7.29 -3.81
C ILE A 409 19.11 -6.35 -2.61
N GLU A 410 20.08 -5.47 -2.73
CA GLU A 410 20.37 -4.42 -1.77
C GLU A 410 19.82 -3.09 -2.28
N PHE A 411 18.97 -2.44 -1.49
CA PHE A 411 18.47 -1.10 -1.78
C PHE A 411 19.55 -0.07 -1.42
N LEU A 412 19.88 0.80 -2.34
CA LEU A 412 20.90 1.84 -2.17
C LEU A 412 20.26 3.22 -1.94
N ASP A 413 19.43 3.67 -2.89
CA ASP A 413 18.78 4.98 -2.85
C ASP A 413 17.62 5.05 -3.86
N ARG A 414 17.01 6.23 -3.99
CA ARG A 414 16.11 6.60 -5.07
C ARG A 414 16.86 7.33 -6.18
N ILE A 415 16.49 7.07 -7.44
CA ILE A 415 16.98 7.83 -8.61
C ILE A 415 16.20 9.15 -8.75
N ASP A 416 14.95 9.15 -8.31
CA ASP A 416 14.05 10.30 -8.33
C ASP A 416 13.96 11.00 -6.96
N THR A 417 13.06 11.98 -6.85
CA THR A 417 12.87 12.78 -5.63
C THR A 417 11.81 12.24 -4.69
N GLN A 418 11.25 11.07 -4.97
CA GLN A 418 10.20 10.48 -4.14
C GLN A 418 10.70 10.18 -2.73
N LEU A 419 9.87 10.48 -1.74
CA LEU A 419 10.18 10.33 -0.33
C LEU A 419 9.32 9.22 0.32
N LYS A 420 9.83 8.65 1.42
CA LYS A 420 9.05 7.81 2.33
C LYS A 420 9.02 8.46 3.71
N VAL A 421 7.81 8.66 4.25
CA VAL A 421 7.56 9.35 5.53
C VAL A 421 6.66 8.46 6.39
N ASN A 422 7.21 7.87 7.44
CA ASN A 422 6.47 6.95 8.33
C ASN A 422 5.72 5.84 7.54
N GLY A 423 6.39 5.22 6.56
CA GLY A 423 5.82 4.20 5.68
C GLY A 423 4.96 4.72 4.53
N ASN A 424 4.66 6.02 4.49
CA ASN A 424 3.85 6.60 3.42
C ASN A 424 4.72 7.05 2.25
N ARG A 425 4.30 6.72 1.03
CA ARG A 425 4.91 7.21 -0.20
C ARG A 425 4.48 8.66 -0.45
N VAL A 426 5.43 9.58 -0.54
CA VAL A 426 5.20 11.01 -0.69
C VAL A 426 5.97 11.51 -1.90
N GLU A 427 5.27 12.16 -2.81
CA GLU A 427 5.88 12.91 -3.91
C GLU A 427 6.01 14.37 -3.48
N PRO A 428 7.24 14.92 -3.36
CA PRO A 428 7.42 16.32 -3.00
C PRO A 428 6.63 17.28 -3.88
N GLY A 429 6.58 17.02 -5.19
CA GLY A 429 5.87 17.85 -6.15
C GLY A 429 4.37 18.02 -5.87
N GLU A 430 3.72 17.07 -5.20
CA GLU A 430 2.32 17.21 -4.79
C GLU A 430 2.18 18.24 -3.66
N ILE A 431 3.11 18.25 -2.71
CA ILE A 431 3.13 19.22 -1.62
C ILE A 431 3.55 20.58 -2.14
N GLU A 432 4.57 20.62 -3.01
CA GLU A 432 5.10 21.85 -3.64
C GLU A 432 4.00 22.56 -4.42
N ALA A 433 3.29 21.83 -5.29
CA ALA A 433 2.15 22.38 -6.03
C ALA A 433 1.04 22.93 -5.13
N ALA A 434 0.71 22.24 -4.04
CA ALA A 434 -0.27 22.72 -3.08
C ALA A 434 0.21 23.99 -2.33
N LEU A 435 1.50 24.06 -1.98
CA LEU A 435 2.09 25.24 -1.35
C LEU A 435 2.08 26.45 -2.28
N GLU A 436 2.37 26.27 -3.56
CA GLU A 436 2.40 27.33 -4.58
C GLU A 436 1.03 27.95 -4.89
N THR A 437 -0.07 27.28 -4.46
CA THR A 437 -1.40 27.92 -4.50
C THR A 437 -1.61 28.99 -3.42
N HIS A 438 -0.69 29.09 -2.45
CA HIS A 438 -0.77 30.12 -1.40
C HIS A 438 -0.24 31.46 -1.94
N PRO A 439 -0.99 32.60 -1.78
CA PRO A 439 -0.66 33.87 -2.43
C PRO A 439 0.69 34.48 -2.02
N ARG A 440 1.27 34.07 -0.89
CA ARG A 440 2.59 34.54 -0.41
C ARG A 440 3.72 33.53 -0.66
N VAL A 441 3.50 32.53 -1.51
CA VAL A 441 4.51 31.55 -1.92
C VAL A 441 4.79 31.72 -3.40
N GLY A 442 5.98 32.13 -3.76
CA GLY A 442 6.40 32.25 -5.15
C GLY A 442 7.03 30.97 -5.71
N ALA A 443 7.75 30.23 -4.85
CA ALA A 443 8.25 28.88 -5.13
C ALA A 443 8.33 28.07 -3.84
N ALA A 444 8.10 26.78 -3.96
CA ALA A 444 8.20 25.84 -2.85
C ALA A 444 9.07 24.64 -3.23
N LEU A 445 9.83 24.14 -2.28
CA LEU A 445 10.54 22.87 -2.38
C LEU A 445 10.32 22.09 -1.09
N VAL A 446 10.21 20.78 -1.21
CA VAL A 446 10.01 19.89 -0.08
C VAL A 446 11.09 18.82 -0.07
N ASP A 447 11.68 18.59 1.10
CA ASP A 447 12.65 17.53 1.32
C ASP A 447 12.50 16.94 2.74
N LEU A 448 13.21 15.85 3.01
CA LEU A 448 13.38 15.28 4.34
C LEU A 448 14.65 15.84 4.98
N THR A 449 14.53 16.23 6.26
CA THR A 449 15.67 16.57 7.11
C THR A 449 15.70 15.68 8.34
N GLY A 450 16.88 15.52 8.96
CA GLY A 450 17.08 14.58 10.08
C GLY A 450 17.66 13.24 9.63
N ASP A 451 18.12 12.44 10.60
CA ASP A 451 18.74 11.15 10.36
C ASP A 451 17.86 9.99 10.81
N GLY A 452 17.96 8.87 10.09
CA GLY A 452 17.28 7.61 10.48
C GLY A 452 15.77 7.75 10.58
N SER A 453 15.22 7.52 11.79
CA SER A 453 13.79 7.58 12.10
C SER A 453 13.26 8.98 12.39
N ASP A 454 14.14 9.96 12.58
CA ASP A 454 13.77 11.32 12.97
C ASP A 454 13.58 12.23 11.76
N ARG A 455 13.52 11.62 10.57
CA ARG A 455 13.27 12.33 9.32
C ARG A 455 11.89 12.97 9.32
N THR A 456 11.87 14.27 9.07
CA THR A 456 10.64 15.06 8.96
C THR A 456 10.57 15.83 7.65
N LEU A 457 9.37 16.04 7.16
CA LEU A 457 9.14 16.90 5.99
C LEU A 457 9.41 18.35 6.36
N VAL A 458 10.25 19.00 5.54
CA VAL A 458 10.55 20.43 5.61
C VAL A 458 10.20 21.07 4.28
N ALA A 459 9.46 22.19 4.33
CA ALA A 459 9.18 23.04 3.18
C ALA A 459 10.12 24.23 3.17
N PHE A 460 10.78 24.47 2.05
CA PHE A 460 11.58 25.64 1.76
C PHE A 460 10.74 26.57 0.88
N LEU A 461 10.45 27.77 1.39
CA LEU A 461 9.54 28.72 0.73
C LEU A 461 10.29 29.97 0.31
N ALA A 462 10.22 30.30 -0.97
CA ALA A 462 10.62 31.59 -1.50
C ALA A 462 9.37 32.46 -1.72
N PRO A 463 9.31 33.69 -1.18
CA PRO A 463 8.19 34.60 -1.42
C PRO A 463 8.18 35.07 -2.89
N PRO A 464 7.03 35.52 -3.42
CA PRO A 464 6.99 36.23 -4.69
C PRO A 464 7.84 37.49 -4.64
N SER A 465 8.34 37.93 -5.78
CA SER A 465 9.25 39.10 -5.88
C SER A 465 8.62 40.42 -5.39
N ASP A 466 7.32 40.50 -5.25
CA ASP A 466 6.53 41.64 -4.80
C ASP A 466 6.04 41.54 -3.36
N ALA A 467 6.31 40.41 -2.66
CA ALA A 467 5.89 40.18 -1.26
C ALA A 467 7.09 40.39 -0.31
N SER A 468 6.83 41.04 0.83
CA SER A 468 7.85 41.33 1.85
C SER A 468 8.07 40.16 2.83
N ASP A 469 7.08 39.27 3.03
CA ASP A 469 7.13 38.26 4.08
C ASP A 469 6.58 36.91 3.60
N ALA A 470 7.28 35.81 3.95
CA ALA A 470 6.80 34.46 3.78
C ALA A 470 5.69 34.11 4.80
N PRO A 471 4.79 33.16 4.49
CA PRO A 471 3.75 32.73 5.42
C PRO A 471 4.35 31.99 6.63
N SER A 472 3.73 32.15 7.80
CA SER A 472 4.07 31.39 9.01
C SER A 472 3.70 29.91 8.86
N ILE A 473 4.29 29.04 9.70
CA ILE A 473 3.94 27.59 9.74
C ILE A 473 2.45 27.36 10.01
N ALA A 474 1.83 28.23 10.82
CA ALA A 474 0.40 28.11 11.13
C ALA A 474 -0.48 28.41 9.90
N GLU A 475 -0.14 29.43 9.13
CA GLU A 475 -0.81 29.80 7.89
C GLU A 475 -0.66 28.72 6.82
N VAL A 476 0.57 28.20 6.64
CA VAL A 476 0.83 27.09 5.71
C VAL A 476 0.02 25.84 6.09
N ARG A 477 0.03 25.46 7.37
CA ARG A 477 -0.76 24.31 7.83
C ARG A 477 -2.26 24.52 7.64
N ALA A 478 -2.77 25.72 7.89
CA ALA A 478 -4.17 26.05 7.65
C ALA A 478 -4.53 25.96 6.15
N HIS A 479 -3.61 26.40 5.28
CA HIS A 479 -3.78 26.33 3.83
C HIS A 479 -3.76 24.89 3.30
N LEU A 480 -2.81 24.06 3.78
CA LEU A 480 -2.63 22.70 3.29
C LEU A 480 -3.67 21.68 3.83
N ARG A 481 -4.20 21.87 5.05
CA ARG A 481 -5.16 20.95 5.68
C ARG A 481 -6.39 20.60 4.81
N PRO A 482 -7.02 21.53 4.08
CA PRO A 482 -8.13 21.21 3.18
C PRO A 482 -7.69 20.58 1.86
N LEU A 483 -6.39 20.49 1.55
CA LEU A 483 -5.85 20.02 0.29
C LEU A 483 -5.16 18.67 0.42
N LEU A 484 -4.38 18.46 1.48
CA LEU A 484 -3.48 17.32 1.64
C LEU A 484 -3.78 16.49 2.89
N PRO A 485 -3.48 15.18 2.86
CA PRO A 485 -3.49 14.32 4.04
C PRO A 485 -2.51 14.82 5.10
N SER A 486 -2.77 14.52 6.37
CA SER A 486 -1.97 15.00 7.50
C SER A 486 -0.48 14.60 7.43
N TYR A 487 -0.15 13.43 6.89
CA TYR A 487 1.23 12.95 6.74
C TYR A 487 2.03 13.69 5.66
N MET A 488 1.37 14.46 4.78
CA MET A 488 2.00 15.32 3.77
C MET A 488 2.20 16.76 4.23
N ILE A 489 1.72 17.12 5.42
CA ILE A 489 1.87 18.50 5.92
C ILE A 489 3.25 18.65 6.54
N PRO A 490 4.10 19.59 6.03
CA PRO A 490 5.44 19.81 6.54
C PRO A 490 5.46 20.12 8.04
N ALA A 491 6.39 19.49 8.75
CA ALA A 491 6.60 19.73 10.18
C ALA A 491 7.30 21.10 10.41
N ARG A 492 8.15 21.50 9.46
CA ARG A 492 8.96 22.74 9.51
C ARG A 492 8.85 23.51 8.21
N ILE A 493 9.08 24.82 8.32
CA ILE A 493 9.22 25.74 7.18
C ILE A 493 10.53 26.48 7.34
N VAL A 494 11.27 26.60 6.25
CA VAL A 494 12.46 27.41 6.12
C VAL A 494 12.22 28.42 5.02
N THR A 495 12.23 29.71 5.35
CA THR A 495 12.15 30.77 4.35
C THR A 495 13.52 30.94 3.71
N VAL A 496 13.57 31.00 2.39
CA VAL A 496 14.74 31.24 1.57
C VAL A 496 14.49 32.46 0.67
N ASP A 497 15.53 33.25 0.40
CA ASP A 497 15.38 34.40 -0.51
C ASP A 497 15.17 33.96 -1.96
N ALA A 498 15.80 32.85 -2.33
CA ALA A 498 15.66 32.19 -3.61
C ALA A 498 15.99 30.69 -3.47
N VAL A 499 15.45 29.86 -4.37
CA VAL A 499 15.80 28.45 -4.46
C VAL A 499 17.28 28.32 -4.88
N PRO A 500 18.13 27.65 -4.06
CA PRO A 500 19.51 27.43 -4.44
C PRO A 500 19.62 26.49 -5.64
N LEU A 501 20.44 26.86 -6.62
CA LEU A 501 20.65 26.08 -7.84
C LEU A 501 22.14 25.67 -7.93
N THR A 502 22.36 24.46 -8.42
CA THR A 502 23.70 23.98 -8.81
C THR A 502 24.22 24.75 -10.03
N ALA A 503 25.52 24.62 -10.34
CA ALA A 503 26.12 25.21 -11.52
C ALA A 503 25.44 24.86 -12.85
N ASN A 504 24.70 23.73 -12.89
CA ASN A 504 23.95 23.24 -14.05
C ASN A 504 22.46 23.68 -14.05
N GLY A 505 22.06 24.59 -13.16
CA GLY A 505 20.72 25.13 -13.06
C GLY A 505 19.69 24.16 -12.43
N LYS A 506 20.12 23.06 -11.81
CA LYS A 506 19.25 22.15 -11.05
C LYS A 506 19.18 22.62 -9.58
N VAL A 507 18.08 22.27 -8.90
CA VAL A 507 17.92 22.51 -7.46
C VAL A 507 19.07 21.88 -6.67
N ASP A 508 19.71 22.67 -5.82
CA ASP A 508 20.76 22.20 -4.90
C ASP A 508 20.13 21.76 -3.57
N ARG A 509 19.73 20.48 -3.50
CA ARG A 509 19.12 19.89 -2.30
C ARG A 509 20.09 19.77 -1.13
N ALA A 510 21.40 19.68 -1.38
CA ALA A 510 22.40 19.65 -0.31
C ALA A 510 22.45 21.02 0.41
N ALA A 511 22.55 22.11 -0.34
CA ALA A 511 22.49 23.45 0.21
C ALA A 511 21.19 23.73 0.99
N LEU A 512 20.05 23.19 0.53
CA LEU A 512 18.78 23.32 1.25
C LEU A 512 18.81 22.59 2.61
N ARG A 513 19.37 21.38 2.67
CA ARG A 513 19.48 20.62 3.93
C ARG A 513 20.42 21.32 4.93
N ASP A 514 21.52 21.90 4.46
CA ASP A 514 22.43 22.69 5.29
C ASP A 514 21.70 23.92 5.88
N LEU A 515 20.89 24.63 5.07
CA LEU A 515 20.06 25.75 5.54
C LEU A 515 19.01 25.32 6.58
N ALA A 516 18.54 24.09 6.51
CA ALA A 516 17.61 23.56 7.52
C ALA A 516 18.34 23.23 8.83
N ALA A 517 19.57 22.72 8.76
CA ALA A 517 20.39 22.38 9.93
C ALA A 517 20.86 23.63 10.71
N ASP A 518 21.18 24.72 10.01
CA ASP A 518 21.67 25.97 10.62
C ASP A 518 20.58 26.76 11.39
N ARG A 519 19.31 26.42 11.24
CA ARG A 519 18.17 27.12 11.86
C ARG A 519 17.45 26.29 12.93
N ASP A 520 18.05 25.19 13.41
CA ASP A 520 17.70 24.46 14.61
C ASP A 520 18.37 25.09 15.82
#